data_8a2ef05aaf84d72b1842d4c8a8751c0e
#
_entry.id   8a2ef05aaf84d72b1842d4c8a8751c0e
#
_cell.length_a   1.000
_cell.length_b   1.000
_cell.length_c   1.000
_cell.angle_alpha   90.00
_cell.angle_beta   90.00
_cell.angle_gamma   90.00
#
_symmetry.space_group_name_H-M   'P 1'
#
loop_
_entity.id
_entity.type
_entity.pdbx_description
1 polymer ?
#
loop_
_entity_poly.entity_id
_entity_poly.type
_entity_poly.pdbx_seq_one_letter_code
_entity_poly.pdbx_strand_id
1 'polypeptide(L)'
;MKNILILFFLSSFLFPQTNQMNADNIIKAIDKNLNAESRTITSKMVVRGRRSSRTIKSKSWVVGTDLAFTEYLSPPREAGTKMLKLGENLYTYSPQTDRVIQISGHMLRQSVMGSDMSYNDMMEDRPMEELYKATIEGSAKVDGRDHWVIVLDAKVKGLSYPKRRSWVDKEYLLPTKEELYAKSGKLLKTASLHEIKKIDGRWFPSKFIYKDELKRNSRGTEWIINDIQFNKKIPGSRFSKALLRK
;
A
#
# COMPACT_ATOMS: atom_id res chain seq x y z
N MET A 1 -58.26 -28.70 -47.63
CA MET A 1 -57.22 -29.04 -46.64
C MET A 1 -56.36 -27.79 -46.47
N LYS A 2 -56.51 -27.06 -45.33
CA LYS A 2 -55.76 -25.83 -45.03
C LYS A 2 -54.56 -26.18 -44.15
N ASN A 3 -53.35 -26.00 -44.66
CA ASN A 3 -52.12 -26.16 -43.92
C ASN A 3 -51.87 -24.88 -43.10
N ILE A 4 -51.93 -25.04 -41.75
CA ILE A 4 -51.56 -23.99 -40.80
C ILE A 4 -50.06 -24.15 -40.51
N LEU A 5 -49.25 -23.14 -40.95
CA LEU A 5 -47.82 -23.04 -40.68
C LEU A 5 -47.67 -22.34 -39.32
N ILE A 6 -47.27 -23.07 -38.29
CA ILE A 6 -46.96 -22.52 -36.94
C ILE A 6 -45.52 -22.06 -36.95
N LEU A 7 -45.32 -20.73 -36.99
CA LEU A 7 -44.00 -20.10 -36.81
C LEU A 7 -43.64 -20.11 -35.28
N PHE A 8 -42.65 -20.90 -34.92
CA PHE A 8 -42.05 -20.82 -33.58
C PHE A 8 -41.10 -19.63 -33.55
N PHE A 9 -41.51 -18.58 -32.80
CA PHE A 9 -40.62 -17.46 -32.49
C PHE A 9 -39.69 -17.92 -31.32
N LEU A 10 -38.43 -18.21 -31.66
CA LEU A 10 -37.37 -18.45 -30.70
C LEU A 10 -36.91 -17.08 -30.14
N SER A 11 -37.49 -16.62 -29.03
CA SER A 11 -37.01 -15.43 -28.33
C SER A 11 -35.69 -15.78 -27.63
N SER A 12 -34.57 -15.34 -28.22
CA SER A 12 -33.25 -15.39 -27.60
C SER A 12 -33.26 -14.44 -26.39
N PHE A 13 -33.39 -14.98 -25.22
CA PHE A 13 -33.10 -14.25 -23.98
C PHE A 13 -31.61 -13.92 -23.96
N LEU A 14 -31.23 -12.71 -24.37
CA LEU A 14 -29.95 -12.11 -24.06
C LEU A 14 -29.91 -11.84 -22.54
N PHE A 15 -29.34 -12.78 -21.77
CA PHE A 15 -28.95 -12.48 -20.40
C PHE A 15 -27.85 -11.41 -20.47
N PRO A 16 -28.03 -10.26 -19.78
CA PRO A 16 -26.93 -9.32 -19.67
C PRO A 16 -25.77 -10.05 -18.99
N GLN A 17 -24.62 -10.12 -19.67
CA GLN A 17 -23.37 -10.53 -19.02
C GLN A 17 -23.12 -9.52 -17.89
N THR A 18 -23.49 -9.87 -16.67
CA THR A 18 -23.04 -9.18 -15.49
C THR A 18 -21.52 -9.28 -15.53
N ASN A 19 -20.87 -8.15 -15.71
CA ASN A 19 -19.41 -8.04 -15.68
C ASN A 19 -18.95 -8.38 -14.26
N GLN A 20 -18.91 -9.69 -13.97
CA GLN A 20 -18.62 -10.20 -12.64
C GLN A 20 -17.16 -9.85 -12.36
N MET A 21 -16.92 -9.01 -11.33
CA MET A 21 -15.59 -8.60 -10.92
C MET A 21 -14.75 -9.85 -10.62
N ASN A 22 -13.77 -10.13 -11.46
CA ASN A 22 -12.80 -11.19 -11.24
C ASN A 22 -11.64 -10.67 -10.37
N ALA A 23 -10.81 -11.59 -9.87
CA ALA A 23 -9.70 -11.26 -8.96
C ALA A 23 -8.71 -10.26 -9.59
N ASP A 24 -8.40 -10.40 -10.88
CA ASP A 24 -7.47 -9.51 -11.59
C ASP A 24 -8.03 -8.10 -11.73
N ASN A 25 -9.33 -7.96 -12.00
CA ASN A 25 -9.99 -6.65 -12.06
C ASN A 25 -10.04 -5.97 -10.68
N ILE A 26 -10.17 -6.75 -9.60
CA ILE A 26 -10.14 -6.24 -8.23
C ILE A 26 -8.76 -5.64 -7.93
N ILE A 27 -7.66 -6.36 -8.18
CA ILE A 27 -6.31 -5.84 -7.88
C ILE A 27 -5.96 -4.64 -8.76
N LYS A 28 -6.35 -4.62 -10.03
CA LYS A 28 -6.21 -3.44 -10.92
C LYS A 28 -6.95 -2.22 -10.37
N ALA A 29 -8.15 -2.41 -9.84
CA ALA A 29 -8.91 -1.33 -9.24
C ALA A 29 -8.26 -0.79 -7.95
N ILE A 30 -7.68 -1.69 -7.12
CA ILE A 30 -6.88 -1.31 -5.96
C ILE A 30 -5.68 -0.47 -6.39
N ASP A 31 -4.92 -0.95 -7.37
CA ASP A 31 -3.73 -0.26 -7.89
C ASP A 31 -4.09 1.13 -8.45
N LYS A 32 -5.20 1.24 -9.19
CA LYS A 32 -5.71 2.53 -9.70
C LYS A 32 -6.03 3.52 -8.58
N ASN A 33 -6.54 3.05 -7.44
CA ASN A 33 -6.84 3.91 -6.29
C ASN A 33 -5.57 4.34 -5.54
N LEU A 34 -4.63 3.42 -5.33
CA LEU A 34 -3.47 3.66 -4.48
C LEU A 34 -2.27 4.26 -5.22
N ASN A 35 -2.10 3.92 -6.51
CA ASN A 35 -0.95 4.34 -7.30
C ASN A 35 -1.24 5.61 -8.12
N ALA A 36 -0.20 6.37 -8.41
CA ALA A 36 -0.23 7.56 -9.27
C ALA A 36 1.17 7.80 -9.86
N GLU A 37 1.23 8.56 -10.97
CA GLU A 37 2.51 8.93 -11.61
C GLU A 37 3.41 9.69 -10.65
N SER A 38 2.84 10.57 -9.83
CA SER A 38 3.56 11.26 -8.77
C SER A 38 2.66 11.52 -7.56
N ARG A 39 3.28 11.60 -6.38
CA ARG A 39 2.61 11.89 -5.11
C ARG A 39 3.48 12.83 -4.28
N THR A 40 2.89 13.91 -3.76
CA THR A 40 3.48 14.71 -2.69
C THR A 40 2.63 14.50 -1.45
N ILE A 41 3.24 14.05 -0.36
CA ILE A 41 2.54 13.57 0.83
C ILE A 41 3.07 14.30 2.06
N THR A 42 2.20 14.91 2.85
CA THR A 42 2.50 15.34 4.22
C THR A 42 1.82 14.39 5.18
N SER A 43 2.58 13.78 6.07
CA SER A 43 2.07 12.73 6.93
C SER A 43 2.66 12.78 8.33
N LYS A 44 2.02 12.03 9.24
CA LYS A 44 2.55 11.71 10.56
C LYS A 44 2.45 10.22 10.81
N MET A 45 3.48 9.66 11.39
CA MET A 45 3.54 8.28 11.86
C MET A 45 3.50 8.28 13.38
N VAL A 46 2.52 7.60 13.97
CA VAL A 46 2.39 7.44 15.43
C VAL A 46 2.89 6.04 15.80
N VAL A 47 4.09 5.99 16.32
CA VAL A 47 4.71 4.75 16.81
C VAL A 47 4.32 4.54 18.26
N ARG A 48 3.55 3.48 18.53
CA ARG A 48 3.05 3.17 19.87
C ARG A 48 4.01 2.23 20.59
N GLY A 49 4.77 2.76 21.53
CA GLY A 49 5.61 1.98 22.43
C GLY A 49 4.81 1.44 23.64
N ARG A 50 5.49 0.65 24.47
CA ARG A 50 4.88 0.05 25.66
C ARG A 50 4.38 1.09 26.67
N ARG A 51 5.17 2.16 26.91
CA ARG A 51 4.90 3.19 27.94
C ARG A 51 4.54 4.55 27.34
N SER A 52 4.96 4.84 26.13
CA SER A 52 4.77 6.13 25.48
C SER A 52 4.53 5.96 23.98
N SER A 53 3.96 6.97 23.35
CA SER A 53 3.82 7.06 21.90
C SER A 53 4.70 8.18 21.36
N ARG A 54 5.24 8.01 20.16
CA ARG A 54 6.04 9.01 19.47
C ARG A 54 5.41 9.33 18.13
N THR A 55 5.24 10.62 17.86
CA THR A 55 4.70 11.11 16.58
C THR A 55 5.85 11.66 15.75
N ILE A 56 6.01 11.12 14.54
CA ILE A 56 7.04 11.51 13.58
C ILE A 56 6.33 12.15 12.40
N LYS A 57 6.63 13.40 12.10
CA LYS A 57 6.07 14.12 10.93
C LYS A 57 7.06 14.04 9.79
N SER A 58 6.55 13.90 8.57
CA SER A 58 7.37 13.84 7.36
C SER A 58 6.67 14.47 6.16
N LYS A 59 7.49 14.84 5.17
CA LYS A 59 7.04 15.19 3.84
C LYS A 59 7.76 14.31 2.83
N SER A 60 7.01 13.74 1.90
CA SER A 60 7.53 12.81 0.90
C SER A 60 7.15 13.26 -0.51
N TRP A 61 8.03 13.02 -1.45
CA TRP A 61 7.84 13.20 -2.89
C TRP A 61 8.15 11.87 -3.55
N VAL A 62 7.23 11.38 -4.38
CA VAL A 62 7.34 10.08 -5.03
C VAL A 62 7.02 10.24 -6.51
N VAL A 63 7.81 9.63 -7.38
CA VAL A 63 7.57 9.58 -8.84
C VAL A 63 7.71 8.12 -9.30
N GLY A 64 6.63 7.61 -9.87
CA GLY A 64 6.54 6.21 -10.27
C GLY A 64 6.79 5.26 -9.10
N THR A 65 7.48 4.18 -9.41
CA THR A 65 7.87 3.12 -8.47
C THR A 65 9.33 3.24 -7.99
N ASP A 66 10.13 4.10 -8.64
CA ASP A 66 11.58 4.10 -8.52
C ASP A 66 12.16 5.29 -7.73
N LEU A 67 11.43 6.39 -7.64
CA LEU A 67 11.94 7.61 -7.06
C LEU A 67 11.11 8.04 -5.85
N ALA A 68 11.74 8.11 -4.69
CA ALA A 68 11.13 8.69 -3.51
C ALA A 68 12.16 9.51 -2.71
N PHE A 69 11.75 10.68 -2.25
CA PHE A 69 12.50 11.49 -1.29
C PHE A 69 11.61 11.81 -0.11
N THR A 70 12.07 11.49 1.08
CA THR A 70 11.34 11.77 2.33
C THR A 70 12.21 12.57 3.27
N GLU A 71 11.65 13.64 3.82
CA GLU A 71 12.25 14.45 4.86
C GLU A 71 11.43 14.35 6.14
N TYR A 72 12.10 14.03 7.24
CA TYR A 72 11.50 13.98 8.56
C TYR A 72 11.59 15.32 9.24
N LEU A 73 10.47 15.84 9.70
CA LEU A 73 10.30 17.21 10.16
C LEU A 73 10.25 17.31 11.69
N SER A 74 9.83 16.25 12.36
CA SER A 74 9.73 16.19 13.83
C SER A 74 9.63 14.72 14.30
N PRO A 75 9.89 14.43 15.58
CA PRO A 75 10.35 15.33 16.65
C PRO A 75 11.81 15.77 16.45
N PRO A 76 12.39 16.61 17.33
CA PRO A 76 13.78 17.11 17.15
C PRO A 76 14.83 16.02 16.92
N ARG A 77 14.64 14.85 17.54
CA ARG A 77 15.54 13.70 17.35
C ARG A 77 15.55 13.16 15.91
N GLU A 78 14.44 13.27 15.19
CA GLU A 78 14.28 12.74 13.84
C GLU A 78 14.35 13.84 12.77
N ALA A 79 14.21 15.11 13.19
CA ALA A 79 14.19 16.26 12.29
C ALA A 79 15.49 16.36 11.49
N GLY A 80 15.36 16.63 10.18
CA GLY A 80 16.48 16.71 9.24
C GLY A 80 16.98 15.35 8.75
N THR A 81 16.50 14.22 9.31
CA THR A 81 16.76 12.91 8.69
C THR A 81 16.08 12.87 7.33
N LYS A 82 16.78 12.38 6.31
CA LYS A 82 16.28 12.26 4.96
C LYS A 82 16.46 10.85 4.42
N MET A 83 15.55 10.44 3.57
CA MET A 83 15.61 9.16 2.87
C MET A 83 15.44 9.39 1.38
N LEU A 84 16.23 8.70 0.58
CA LEU A 84 16.19 8.75 -0.88
C LEU A 84 16.17 7.34 -1.45
N LYS A 85 15.11 7.02 -2.18
CA LYS A 85 15.00 5.82 -3.02
C LYS A 85 15.38 6.18 -4.44
N LEU A 86 16.28 5.40 -5.04
CA LEU A 86 16.65 5.44 -6.45
C LEU A 86 16.61 4.00 -6.99
N GLY A 87 15.50 3.62 -7.63
CA GLY A 87 15.24 2.24 -8.02
C GLY A 87 15.25 1.32 -6.80
N GLU A 88 16.11 0.32 -6.83
CA GLU A 88 16.27 -0.64 -5.72
C GLU A 88 17.18 -0.15 -4.57
N ASN A 89 17.76 1.04 -4.71
CA ASN A 89 18.69 1.57 -3.73
C ASN A 89 18.01 2.55 -2.78
N LEU A 90 18.17 2.33 -1.48
CA LEU A 90 17.71 3.22 -0.42
C LEU A 90 18.88 3.84 0.31
N TYR A 91 18.89 5.17 0.41
CA TYR A 91 19.89 5.94 1.15
C TYR A 91 19.20 6.67 2.30
N THR A 92 19.85 6.75 3.44
CA THR A 92 19.41 7.59 4.55
C THR A 92 20.53 8.51 5.00
N TYR A 93 20.17 9.75 5.31
CA TYR A 93 21.05 10.75 5.93
C TYR A 93 20.62 10.98 7.36
N SER A 94 21.59 11.00 8.27
CA SER A 94 21.38 11.35 9.67
C SER A 94 22.11 12.67 9.98
N PRO A 95 21.39 13.74 10.36
CA PRO A 95 22.00 15.01 10.73
C PRO A 95 22.83 14.93 12.00
N GLN A 96 22.53 13.98 12.91
CA GLN A 96 23.26 13.80 14.16
C GLN A 96 24.70 13.29 13.94
N THR A 97 24.93 12.56 12.86
CA THR A 97 26.24 11.97 12.53
C THR A 97 26.85 12.54 11.25
N ASP A 98 26.12 13.39 10.54
CA ASP A 98 26.45 13.89 9.19
C ASP A 98 26.81 12.77 8.21
N ARG A 99 26.15 11.63 8.30
CA ARG A 99 26.44 10.47 7.45
C ARG A 99 25.30 10.13 6.53
N VAL A 100 25.65 9.80 5.29
CA VAL A 100 24.77 9.13 4.34
C VAL A 100 25.16 7.66 4.32
N ILE A 101 24.21 6.78 4.58
CA ILE A 101 24.38 5.33 4.50
C ILE A 101 23.38 4.71 3.52
N GLN A 102 23.82 3.69 2.81
CA GLN A 102 22.91 2.88 1.99
C GLN A 102 22.32 1.78 2.86
N ILE A 103 21.00 1.71 2.88
CA ILE A 103 20.25 0.64 3.54
C ILE A 103 20.11 -0.51 2.53
N SER A 104 20.71 -1.65 2.82
CA SER A 104 20.72 -2.79 1.90
C SER A 104 20.69 -4.14 2.64
N GLY A 105 20.43 -5.20 1.92
CA GLY A 105 20.45 -6.57 2.45
C GLY A 105 19.53 -6.75 3.65
N HIS A 106 20.08 -7.26 4.76
CA HIS A 106 19.31 -7.51 5.99
C HIS A 106 18.80 -6.22 6.66
N MET A 107 19.44 -5.07 6.43
CA MET A 107 19.00 -3.79 6.97
C MET A 107 17.62 -3.38 6.44
N LEU A 108 17.27 -3.76 5.21
CA LEU A 108 15.95 -3.49 4.63
C LEU A 108 14.79 -4.11 5.44
N ARG A 109 15.06 -5.17 6.20
CA ARG A 109 14.07 -5.81 7.08
C ARG A 109 13.94 -5.14 8.44
N GLN A 110 14.80 -4.19 8.76
CA GLN A 110 14.73 -3.45 10.03
C GLN A 110 13.55 -2.48 10.03
N SER A 111 13.07 -2.19 11.22
CA SER A 111 11.99 -1.22 11.44
C SER A 111 12.42 0.20 11.11
N VAL A 112 11.61 0.91 10.36
CA VAL A 112 11.80 2.35 10.14
C VAL A 112 11.47 3.08 11.43
N MET A 113 12.48 3.72 12.02
CA MET A 113 12.34 4.52 13.26
C MET A 113 11.59 3.77 14.40
N GLY A 114 11.78 2.45 14.49
CA GLY A 114 11.15 1.62 15.52
C GLY A 114 9.66 1.36 15.33
N SER A 115 9.10 1.74 14.18
CA SER A 115 7.72 1.46 13.81
C SER A 115 7.47 -0.03 13.52
N ASP A 116 6.25 -0.39 13.18
CA ASP A 116 5.89 -1.73 12.71
C ASP A 116 6.11 -1.89 11.19
N MET A 117 6.58 -0.84 10.51
CA MET A 117 6.97 -0.86 9.10
C MET A 117 8.47 -1.10 8.99
N SER A 118 8.87 -1.93 8.02
CA SER A 118 10.27 -2.10 7.63
C SER A 118 10.64 -1.17 6.48
N TYR A 119 11.95 -1.04 6.23
CA TYR A 119 12.41 -0.33 5.02
C TYR A 119 11.94 -1.01 3.74
N ASN A 120 11.83 -2.35 3.71
CA ASN A 120 11.22 -3.06 2.57
C ASN A 120 9.77 -2.64 2.34
N ASP A 121 8.98 -2.43 3.41
CA ASP A 121 7.58 -1.98 3.25
C ASP A 121 7.51 -0.59 2.62
N MET A 122 8.48 0.27 2.93
CA MET A 122 8.56 1.62 2.33
C MET A 122 9.13 1.63 0.91
N MET A 123 9.84 0.57 0.53
CA MET A 123 10.43 0.45 -0.81
C MET A 123 9.47 -0.16 -1.83
N GLU A 124 8.43 -0.87 -1.38
CA GLU A 124 7.54 -1.58 -2.29
C GLU A 124 6.40 -0.68 -2.77
N ASP A 125 6.60 -0.08 -3.92
CA ASP A 125 5.64 0.81 -4.60
C ASP A 125 5.09 0.20 -5.91
N ARG A 126 5.53 -1.03 -6.28
CA ARG A 126 5.09 -1.68 -7.51
C ARG A 126 3.61 -2.05 -7.44
N PRO A 127 2.87 -2.03 -8.57
CA PRO A 127 1.48 -2.47 -8.62
C PRO A 127 1.31 -3.92 -8.14
N MET A 128 0.23 -4.18 -7.41
CA MET A 128 -0.07 -5.54 -6.94
C MET A 128 -0.26 -6.53 -8.10
N GLU A 129 -0.82 -6.04 -9.22
CA GLU A 129 -1.00 -6.87 -10.42
C GLU A 129 0.32 -7.37 -11.02
N GLU A 130 1.43 -6.67 -10.81
CA GLU A 130 2.75 -7.11 -11.25
C GLU A 130 3.35 -8.15 -10.30
N LEU A 131 3.02 -8.07 -9.01
CA LEU A 131 3.65 -8.85 -7.95
C LEU A 131 2.93 -10.16 -7.64
N TYR A 132 1.59 -10.19 -7.78
CA TYR A 132 0.76 -11.26 -7.27
C TYR A 132 -0.21 -11.81 -8.30
N LYS A 133 -0.48 -13.12 -8.19
CA LYS A 133 -1.66 -13.77 -8.74
C LYS A 133 -2.76 -13.70 -7.69
N ALA A 134 -3.91 -13.15 -8.06
CA ALA A 134 -5.06 -13.04 -7.18
C ALA A 134 -6.07 -14.17 -7.40
N THR A 135 -6.69 -14.62 -6.31
CA THR A 135 -7.80 -15.59 -6.33
C THR A 135 -8.87 -15.13 -5.34
N ILE A 136 -10.14 -15.12 -5.74
CA ILE A 136 -11.25 -14.85 -4.83
C ILE A 136 -11.49 -16.12 -4.01
N GLU A 137 -11.35 -16.03 -2.68
CA GLU A 137 -11.63 -17.11 -1.73
C GLU A 137 -13.10 -17.10 -1.31
N GLY A 138 -13.74 -15.93 -1.30
CA GLY A 138 -15.14 -15.78 -0.91
C GLY A 138 -15.54 -14.32 -0.70
N SER A 139 -16.58 -14.14 0.10
CA SER A 139 -17.08 -12.84 0.55
C SER A 139 -17.26 -12.84 2.06
N ALA A 140 -17.10 -11.65 2.68
CA ALA A 140 -17.30 -11.45 4.11
C ALA A 140 -17.92 -10.07 4.37
N LYS A 141 -18.53 -9.91 5.56
CA LYS A 141 -18.86 -8.58 6.09
C LYS A 141 -17.77 -8.15 7.08
N VAL A 142 -17.24 -6.96 6.87
CA VAL A 142 -16.29 -6.32 7.79
C VAL A 142 -16.86 -4.94 8.12
N ASP A 143 -17.04 -4.64 9.39
CA ASP A 143 -17.66 -3.39 9.89
C ASP A 143 -18.98 -3.05 9.17
N GLY A 144 -19.82 -4.08 8.92
CA GLY A 144 -21.12 -3.95 8.26
C GLY A 144 -21.09 -3.79 6.74
N ARG A 145 -19.93 -3.73 6.09
CA ARG A 145 -19.73 -3.55 4.66
C ARG A 145 -19.37 -4.85 3.96
N ASP A 146 -19.82 -5.01 2.73
CA ASP A 146 -19.53 -6.20 1.92
C ASP A 146 -18.13 -6.16 1.32
N HIS A 147 -17.37 -7.26 1.49
CA HIS A 147 -16.00 -7.43 1.01
C HIS A 147 -15.85 -8.69 0.17
N TRP A 148 -14.97 -8.65 -0.82
CA TRP A 148 -14.34 -9.86 -1.34
C TRP A 148 -13.19 -10.24 -0.41
N VAL A 149 -13.05 -11.53 -0.18
CA VAL A 149 -11.83 -12.09 0.44
C VAL A 149 -10.97 -12.64 -0.69
N ILE A 150 -9.81 -12.04 -0.89
CA ILE A 150 -8.87 -12.44 -1.94
C ILE A 150 -7.57 -12.95 -1.33
N VAL A 151 -7.03 -13.99 -1.95
CA VAL A 151 -5.68 -14.50 -1.67
C VAL A 151 -4.76 -14.04 -2.80
N LEU A 152 -3.61 -13.52 -2.42
CA LEU A 152 -2.57 -13.03 -3.31
C LEU A 152 -1.34 -13.90 -3.11
N ASP A 153 -0.96 -14.66 -4.13
CA ASP A 153 0.25 -15.48 -4.16
C ASP A 153 1.31 -14.84 -5.06
N ALA A 154 2.55 -14.73 -4.57
CA ALA A 154 3.63 -14.05 -5.27
C ALA A 154 3.92 -14.67 -6.65
N LYS A 155 3.96 -13.84 -7.70
CA LYS A 155 4.43 -14.20 -9.05
C LYS A 155 5.94 -14.01 -9.20
N VAL A 156 6.54 -13.18 -8.35
CA VAL A 156 7.95 -12.79 -8.41
C VAL A 156 8.69 -13.23 -7.15
N LYS A 157 10.01 -13.41 -7.27
CA LYS A 157 10.86 -13.75 -6.13
C LYS A 157 11.22 -12.51 -5.31
N GLY A 158 11.62 -12.72 -4.05
CA GLY A 158 12.20 -11.67 -3.20
C GLY A 158 11.20 -10.80 -2.46
N LEU A 159 9.88 -11.04 -2.59
CA LEU A 159 8.88 -10.29 -1.83
C LEU A 159 8.96 -10.60 -0.34
N SER A 160 8.80 -9.56 0.48
CA SER A 160 8.72 -9.68 1.94
C SER A 160 7.54 -10.55 2.38
N TYR A 161 6.44 -10.50 1.62
CA TYR A 161 5.20 -11.23 1.90
C TYR A 161 4.76 -12.03 0.68
N PRO A 162 5.28 -13.26 0.50
CA PRO A 162 4.95 -14.11 -0.65
C PRO A 162 3.48 -14.51 -0.72
N LYS A 163 2.75 -14.42 0.38
CA LYS A 163 1.30 -14.63 0.45
C LYS A 163 0.64 -13.52 1.24
N ARG A 164 -0.51 -13.05 0.72
CA ARG A 164 -1.37 -12.08 1.41
C ARG A 164 -2.81 -12.59 1.38
N ARG A 165 -3.58 -12.22 2.38
CA ARG A 165 -5.04 -12.38 2.41
C ARG A 165 -5.65 -11.03 2.68
N SER A 166 -6.49 -10.56 1.76
CA SER A 166 -6.99 -9.20 1.77
C SER A 166 -8.51 -9.18 1.72
N TRP A 167 -9.13 -8.36 2.56
CA TRP A 167 -10.56 -8.08 2.56
C TRP A 167 -10.76 -6.77 1.81
N VAL A 168 -11.26 -6.87 0.58
CA VAL A 168 -11.43 -5.73 -0.33
C VAL A 168 -12.88 -5.27 -0.29
N ASP A 169 -13.09 -4.04 0.17
CA ASP A 169 -14.40 -3.42 0.19
C ASP A 169 -14.97 -3.30 -1.23
N LYS A 170 -16.21 -3.75 -1.43
CA LYS A 170 -16.82 -3.83 -2.77
C LYS A 170 -17.17 -2.48 -3.37
N GLU A 171 -17.33 -1.44 -2.56
CA GLU A 171 -17.63 -0.08 -3.03
C GLU A 171 -16.34 0.74 -3.20
N TYR A 172 -15.45 0.71 -2.19
CA TYR A 172 -14.22 1.49 -2.20
C TYR A 172 -13.14 0.90 -3.11
N LEU A 173 -13.22 -0.41 -3.40
CA LEU A 173 -12.18 -1.14 -4.13
C LEU A 173 -10.80 -0.95 -3.47
N LEU A 174 -10.78 -1.08 -2.15
CA LEU A 174 -9.59 -0.96 -1.30
C LEU A 174 -9.51 -2.11 -0.30
N PRO A 175 -8.31 -2.63 0.01
CA PRO A 175 -8.11 -3.69 0.98
C PRO A 175 -8.20 -3.10 2.40
N THR A 176 -9.40 -2.99 2.97
CA THR A 176 -9.59 -2.40 4.30
C THR A 176 -8.92 -3.18 5.42
N LYS A 177 -8.68 -4.49 5.21
CA LYS A 177 -7.92 -5.36 6.11
C LYS A 177 -7.03 -6.30 5.30
N GLU A 178 -5.81 -6.51 5.76
CA GLU A 178 -4.85 -7.45 5.17
C GLU A 178 -4.10 -8.25 6.24
N GLU A 179 -3.76 -9.47 5.87
CA GLU A 179 -2.87 -10.38 6.59
C GLU A 179 -1.69 -10.74 5.67
N LEU A 180 -0.47 -10.53 6.15
CA LEU A 180 0.77 -10.63 5.38
C LEU A 180 1.60 -11.79 5.92
N TYR A 181 1.89 -12.78 5.07
CA TYR A 181 2.46 -14.06 5.48
C TYR A 181 3.86 -14.30 4.92
N ALA A 182 4.68 -14.99 5.71
CA ALA A 182 5.93 -15.59 5.25
C ALA A 182 5.67 -16.78 4.32
N LYS A 183 6.71 -17.23 3.59
CA LYS A 183 6.65 -18.45 2.78
C LYS A 183 6.27 -19.70 3.57
N SER A 184 6.59 -19.75 4.86
CA SER A 184 6.21 -20.82 5.79
C SER A 184 4.74 -20.82 6.19
N GLY A 185 3.93 -19.84 5.77
CA GLY A 185 2.56 -19.64 6.21
C GLY A 185 2.43 -18.90 7.55
N LYS A 186 3.55 -18.47 8.16
CA LYS A 186 3.50 -17.70 9.41
C LYS A 186 3.01 -16.29 9.15
N LEU A 187 2.02 -15.81 9.90
CA LEU A 187 1.56 -14.43 9.89
C LEU A 187 2.68 -13.53 10.42
N LEU A 188 3.09 -12.55 9.60
CA LEU A 188 4.15 -11.60 9.93
C LEU A 188 3.60 -10.25 10.33
N LYS A 189 2.61 -9.75 9.58
CA LYS A 189 1.99 -8.44 9.81
C LYS A 189 0.51 -8.47 9.49
N THR A 190 -0.20 -7.54 10.11
CA THR A 190 -1.53 -7.12 9.69
C THR A 190 -1.51 -5.67 9.29
N ALA A 191 -2.35 -5.30 8.33
CA ALA A 191 -2.58 -3.93 7.91
C ALA A 191 -4.07 -3.64 7.84
N SER A 192 -4.46 -2.40 8.14
CA SER A 192 -5.84 -1.94 7.94
C SER A 192 -5.86 -0.49 7.47
N LEU A 193 -6.86 -0.19 6.62
CA LEU A 193 -7.07 1.11 5.99
C LEU A 193 -8.33 1.73 6.57
N HIS A 194 -8.23 3.00 6.96
CA HIS A 194 -9.29 3.73 7.61
C HIS A 194 -9.44 5.13 7.03
N GLU A 195 -10.54 5.82 7.42
CA GLU A 195 -10.81 7.19 7.03
C GLU A 195 -10.76 7.38 5.50
N ILE A 196 -11.46 6.47 4.79
CA ILE A 196 -11.48 6.44 3.32
C ILE A 196 -12.34 7.59 2.82
N LYS A 197 -11.80 8.36 1.87
CA LYS A 197 -12.47 9.50 1.23
C LYS A 197 -12.12 9.60 -0.25
N LYS A 198 -12.90 10.35 -1.01
CA LYS A 198 -12.56 10.66 -2.40
C LYS A 198 -11.57 11.80 -2.48
N ILE A 199 -10.45 11.59 -3.20
CA ILE A 199 -9.43 12.58 -3.52
C ILE A 199 -9.12 12.45 -5.01
N ASP A 200 -9.28 13.52 -5.77
CA ASP A 200 -9.06 13.54 -7.22
C ASP A 200 -9.77 12.38 -7.96
N GLY A 201 -11.03 12.11 -7.57
CA GLY A 201 -11.89 11.08 -8.18
C GLY A 201 -11.60 9.63 -7.76
N ARG A 202 -10.60 9.35 -6.93
CA ARG A 202 -10.23 8.03 -6.42
C ARG A 202 -10.59 7.86 -4.95
N TRP A 203 -10.96 6.67 -4.52
CA TRP A 203 -11.06 6.35 -3.11
C TRP A 203 -9.65 6.18 -2.52
N PHE A 204 -9.36 6.92 -1.46
CA PHE A 204 -8.04 6.90 -0.83
C PHE A 204 -8.16 6.91 0.69
N PRO A 205 -7.43 6.04 1.41
CA PRO A 205 -7.41 6.03 2.87
C PRO A 205 -6.50 7.14 3.39
N SER A 206 -6.96 7.90 4.38
CA SER A 206 -6.10 8.88 5.05
C SER A 206 -5.40 8.32 6.29
N LYS A 207 -5.72 7.09 6.71
CA LYS A 207 -5.10 6.44 7.84
C LYS A 207 -4.84 4.96 7.55
N PHE A 208 -3.61 4.53 7.80
CA PHE A 208 -3.14 3.15 7.72
C PHE A 208 -2.69 2.71 9.11
N ILE A 209 -2.98 1.49 9.50
CA ILE A 209 -2.48 0.88 10.73
C ILE A 209 -1.73 -0.37 10.33
N TYR A 210 -0.45 -0.43 10.71
CA TYR A 210 0.40 -1.61 10.55
C TYR A 210 0.72 -2.20 11.89
N LYS A 211 0.66 -3.52 12.02
CA LYS A 211 1.04 -4.24 13.23
C LYS A 211 1.97 -5.39 12.88
N ASP A 212 3.14 -5.40 13.46
CA ASP A 212 4.11 -6.49 13.39
C ASP A 212 3.72 -7.57 14.40
N GLU A 213 3.23 -8.71 13.92
CA GLU A 213 2.75 -9.82 14.75
C GLU A 213 3.91 -10.60 15.41
N LEU A 214 5.15 -10.34 15.01
CA LEU A 214 6.34 -10.89 15.65
C LEU A 214 6.82 -10.07 16.84
N LYS A 215 6.44 -8.79 16.90
CA LYS A 215 6.77 -7.93 18.04
C LYS A 215 5.84 -8.21 19.21
N ARG A 216 6.39 -8.77 20.27
CA ARG A 216 5.65 -8.99 21.52
C ARG A 216 5.09 -7.68 22.04
N ASN A 217 3.77 -7.60 22.23
CA ASN A 217 3.03 -6.43 22.69
C ASN A 217 3.05 -5.22 21.72
N SER A 218 3.24 -5.41 20.43
CA SER A 218 3.00 -4.34 19.47
C SER A 218 1.55 -3.86 19.57
N ARG A 219 1.38 -2.53 19.66
CA ARG A 219 0.08 -1.85 19.61
C ARG A 219 -0.22 -1.31 18.20
N GLY A 220 0.65 -1.60 17.25
CA GLY A 220 0.60 -1.11 15.89
C GLY A 220 1.16 0.31 15.73
N THR A 221 1.47 0.63 14.50
CA THR A 221 1.90 1.97 14.06
C THR A 221 0.81 2.55 13.17
N GLU A 222 0.35 3.76 13.48
CA GLU A 222 -0.57 4.50 12.63
C GLU A 222 0.23 5.40 11.69
N TRP A 223 -0.03 5.32 10.40
CA TRP A 223 0.45 6.28 9.42
C TRP A 223 -0.74 7.09 8.91
N ILE A 224 -0.73 8.40 9.18
CA ILE A 224 -1.83 9.31 8.92
C ILE A 224 -1.39 10.32 7.86
N ILE A 225 -2.09 10.32 6.73
CA ILE A 225 -1.90 11.26 5.63
C ILE A 225 -2.66 12.54 5.97
N ASN A 226 -1.93 13.61 6.20
CA ASN A 226 -2.53 14.93 6.48
C ASN A 226 -2.90 15.65 5.18
N ASP A 227 -2.05 15.54 4.16
CA ASP A 227 -2.27 16.09 2.83
C ASP A 227 -1.61 15.20 1.78
N ILE A 228 -2.27 15.06 0.63
CA ILE A 228 -1.73 14.34 -0.52
C ILE A 228 -2.15 15.06 -1.81
N GLN A 229 -1.18 15.21 -2.72
CA GLN A 229 -1.39 15.72 -4.06
C GLN A 229 -0.91 14.68 -5.07
N PHE A 230 -1.79 14.32 -6.00
CA PHE A 230 -1.50 13.37 -7.06
C PHE A 230 -1.14 14.07 -8.36
N ASN A 231 -0.29 13.42 -9.17
CA ASN A 231 0.01 13.77 -10.55
C ASN A 231 0.48 15.22 -10.74
N LYS A 232 1.12 15.81 -9.72
CA LYS A 232 1.77 17.12 -9.84
C LYS A 232 3.23 16.95 -10.23
N LYS A 233 3.72 17.81 -11.13
CA LYS A 233 5.11 17.78 -11.59
C LYS A 233 6.08 17.96 -10.41
N ILE A 234 6.97 16.99 -10.23
CA ILE A 234 8.05 17.02 -9.25
C ILE A 234 9.37 17.13 -10.02
N PRO A 235 10.20 18.16 -9.78
CA PRO A 235 11.48 18.30 -10.47
C PRO A 235 12.40 17.10 -10.19
N GLY A 236 13.05 16.55 -11.22
CA GLY A 236 13.99 15.42 -11.07
C GLY A 236 15.17 15.71 -10.14
N SER A 237 15.57 17.00 -10.01
CA SER A 237 16.58 17.45 -9.05
C SER A 237 16.24 17.14 -7.59
N ARG A 238 14.95 16.90 -7.27
CA ARG A 238 14.50 16.47 -5.94
C ARG A 238 15.09 15.11 -5.54
N PHE A 239 15.36 14.25 -6.49
CA PHE A 239 15.84 12.88 -6.26
C PHE A 239 17.36 12.77 -6.43
N SER A 240 18.10 13.67 -5.81
CA SER A 240 19.56 13.74 -5.88
C SER A 240 20.19 13.39 -4.52
N LYS A 241 21.28 12.59 -4.54
CA LYS A 241 22.08 12.32 -3.34
C LYS A 241 22.66 13.61 -2.72
N ALA A 242 22.90 14.65 -3.54
CA ALA A 242 23.37 15.93 -3.05
C ALA A 242 22.36 16.63 -2.12
N LEU A 243 21.05 16.36 -2.27
CA LEU A 243 20.02 16.94 -1.39
C LEU A 243 19.94 16.25 -0.02
N LEU A 244 20.55 15.09 0.15
CA LEU A 244 20.56 14.40 1.46
C LEU A 244 21.31 15.25 2.51
N ARG A 245 22.35 16.00 2.12
CA ARG A 245 23.18 16.83 3.04
C ARG A 245 22.81 18.32 3.07
N LYS A 246 21.86 18.75 2.25
CA LYS A 246 21.35 20.13 2.22
C LYS A 246 20.13 20.25 3.14
#